data_6c93310a6c7c4b647dc76b01795ec177
#
_entry.id   6c93310a6c7c4b647dc76b01795ec177
#
_cell.length_a   1.000
_cell.length_b   1.000
_cell.length_c   1.000
_cell.angle_alpha   90.00
_cell.angle_beta   90.00
_cell.angle_gamma   90.00
#
_symmetry.space_group_name_H-M   'P 1'
#
loop_
_entity.id
_entity.type
_entity.pdbx_description
1 polymer ?
#
loop_
_entity_poly.entity_id
_entity_poly.type
_entity_poly.pdbx_seq_one_letter_code
_entity_poly.pdbx_strand_id
1 'polypeptide(L)'
;MKPLSSPLQQYWQTVVERLPEPLAEESLSAQAKSVLTFSDFVQDSVIAHPEWLTELESQPPQADEWQHYVAWLQEALINVSDEAGLMRELRLFRRRIMVRIAWAQTLALVTEESILQQLSYLAETLIVAARDWLYDACCREWGTPCNAQGEAQPLLILGMGKLGGGELNFSSDIDLIFAWPEHGCTQGGRRELDNAQFFTRMGQRLIKVLDQPTQDGFVYRVDMRLRPFGESGPLVLSFAALEDYYQEQGRDWERYAMVKARIMGDSEGVYANELRAMLRPFVFRRYIDFSVIQSLRNMKGMIAREVRRRGLTDNIKLGAGGIREIEFIVQVFQLIRGGREPSLQSRSLLPTLSVIAALHLLSENDAEQLRVAYLFLRRLENLLQSINDEQTQTLPSDELNRARLAWAMDFADWPQLTGALTAHMTNVRRVFNELIGDDESETQEESLSEQWRELWQDAL
;
A
#
# COMPACT_ATOMS: atom_id res chain seq x y z
N MET A 1 0.67 7.54 31.04
CA MET A 1 1.56 7.47 29.86
C MET A 1 2.80 6.67 30.23
N LYS A 2 3.26 5.79 29.38
CA LYS A 2 4.40 4.90 29.59
C LYS A 2 5.71 5.70 29.62
N PRO A 3 6.56 5.55 30.64
CA PRO A 3 7.83 6.29 30.71
C PRO A 3 8.79 5.80 29.64
N LEU A 4 9.65 6.71 29.17
CA LEU A 4 10.73 6.36 28.25
C LEU A 4 11.77 5.47 28.93
N SER A 5 12.29 4.48 28.22
CA SER A 5 13.43 3.68 28.67
C SER A 5 14.71 4.50 28.77
N SER A 6 15.70 4.02 29.52
CA SER A 6 16.97 4.74 29.73
C SER A 6 17.64 5.16 28.42
N PRO A 7 17.80 4.32 27.39
CA PRO A 7 18.37 4.75 26.11
C PRO A 7 17.57 5.86 25.43
N LEU A 8 16.25 5.82 25.55
CA LEU A 8 15.37 6.85 24.96
C LEU A 8 15.45 8.16 25.73
N GLN A 9 15.59 8.13 27.04
CA GLN A 9 15.82 9.33 27.85
C GLN A 9 17.13 10.03 27.48
N GLN A 10 18.19 9.27 27.25
CA GLN A 10 19.46 9.80 26.79
C GLN A 10 19.36 10.44 25.41
N TYR A 11 18.66 9.78 24.48
CA TYR A 11 18.45 10.31 23.14
C TYR A 11 17.59 11.60 23.15
N TRP A 12 16.63 11.70 24.05
CA TRP A 12 15.80 12.90 24.21
C TRP A 12 16.65 14.15 24.45
N GLN A 13 17.73 14.08 25.21
CA GLN A 13 18.62 15.22 25.44
C GLN A 13 19.22 15.73 24.12
N THR A 14 19.57 14.83 23.22
CA THR A 14 20.02 15.20 21.87
C THR A 14 18.91 15.87 21.03
N VAL A 15 17.67 15.40 21.17
CA VAL A 15 16.51 15.97 20.47
C VAL A 15 16.28 17.41 20.92
N VAL A 16 16.32 17.67 22.23
CA VAL A 16 16.11 19.00 22.80
C VAL A 16 17.07 20.04 22.21
N GLU A 17 18.34 19.67 22.03
CA GLU A 17 19.36 20.55 21.45
C GLU A 17 19.05 20.96 19.99
N ARG A 18 18.27 20.16 19.28
CA ARG A 18 17.89 20.42 17.88
C ARG A 18 16.60 21.22 17.74
N LEU A 19 15.82 21.38 18.81
CA LEU A 19 14.53 22.05 18.75
C LEU A 19 14.72 23.57 18.64
N PRO A 20 14.01 24.24 17.71
CA PRO A 20 14.02 25.71 17.64
C PRO A 20 13.29 26.34 18.85
N GLU A 21 13.59 27.60 19.16
CA GLU A 21 12.98 28.31 20.29
C GLU A 21 11.45 28.23 20.41
N PRO A 22 10.65 28.24 19.32
CA PRO A 22 9.20 28.07 19.43
C PRO A 22 8.77 26.73 20.01
N LEU A 23 9.66 25.73 19.99
CA LEU A 23 9.43 24.37 20.48
C LEU A 23 10.27 24.08 21.74
N ALA A 24 10.44 25.05 22.62
CA ALA A 24 11.22 24.85 23.84
C ALA A 24 10.68 23.70 24.70
N GLU A 25 11.60 22.92 25.28
CA GLU A 25 11.27 21.71 26.06
C GLU A 25 10.16 21.95 27.10
N GLU A 26 10.16 23.10 27.74
CA GLU A 26 9.21 23.47 28.79
C GLU A 26 7.76 23.59 28.30
N SER A 27 7.57 23.82 26.99
CA SER A 27 6.25 23.94 26.37
C SER A 27 5.71 22.62 25.79
N LEU A 28 6.53 21.57 25.75
CA LEU A 28 6.17 20.30 25.13
C LEU A 28 5.39 19.39 26.09
N SER A 29 4.32 18.80 25.58
CA SER A 29 3.61 17.74 26.31
C SER A 29 4.47 16.48 26.43
N ALA A 30 4.13 15.64 27.41
CA ALA A 30 4.77 14.35 27.55
C ALA A 30 4.54 13.45 26.31
N GLN A 31 3.41 13.60 25.63
CA GLN A 31 3.11 12.91 24.37
C GLN A 31 4.02 13.37 23.24
N ALA A 32 4.20 14.69 23.08
CA ALA A 32 5.13 15.25 22.11
C ALA A 32 6.56 14.75 22.34
N LYS A 33 7.03 14.77 23.57
CA LYS A 33 8.33 14.21 23.95
C LYS A 33 8.50 12.75 23.50
N SER A 34 7.50 11.92 23.73
CA SER A 34 7.54 10.51 23.35
C SER A 34 7.61 10.30 21.85
N VAL A 35 6.77 10.99 21.08
CA VAL A 35 6.75 10.85 19.62
C VAL A 35 8.02 11.39 18.98
N LEU A 36 8.49 12.56 19.43
CA LEU A 36 9.72 13.14 18.93
C LEU A 36 10.96 12.26 19.24
N THR A 37 10.96 11.57 20.37
CA THR A 37 12.02 10.60 20.69
C THR A 37 11.95 9.36 19.82
N PHE A 38 10.73 8.92 19.48
CA PHE A 38 10.53 7.71 18.67
C PHE A 38 10.85 7.92 17.19
N SER A 39 10.44 9.03 16.59
CA SER A 39 10.48 9.23 15.14
C SER A 39 11.31 10.44 14.73
N ASP A 40 12.41 10.17 14.05
CA ASP A 40 13.24 11.22 13.42
C ASP A 40 12.47 11.93 12.29
N PHE A 41 11.62 11.19 11.58
CA PHE A 41 10.73 11.76 10.56
C PHE A 41 9.79 12.83 11.15
N VAL A 42 9.17 12.56 12.29
CA VAL A 42 8.30 13.53 12.96
C VAL A 42 9.12 14.70 13.49
N GLN A 43 10.30 14.47 14.09
CA GLN A 43 11.21 15.55 14.52
C GLN A 43 11.50 16.53 13.38
N ASP A 44 12.03 16.00 12.27
CA ASP A 44 12.44 16.82 11.13
C ASP A 44 11.25 17.59 10.54
N SER A 45 10.09 16.96 10.53
CA SER A 45 8.85 17.58 10.03
C SER A 45 8.37 18.73 10.88
N VAL A 46 8.34 18.59 12.21
CA VAL A 46 7.86 19.66 13.11
C VAL A 46 8.93 20.76 13.32
N ILE A 47 10.20 20.44 13.15
CA ILE A 47 11.26 21.46 13.12
C ILE A 47 11.10 22.36 11.88
N ALA A 48 10.81 21.76 10.72
CA ALA A 48 10.52 22.49 9.49
C ALA A 48 9.18 23.23 9.51
N HIS A 49 8.18 22.67 10.22
CA HIS A 49 6.80 23.18 10.30
C HIS A 49 6.31 23.15 11.75
N PRO A 50 6.75 24.09 12.61
CA PRO A 50 6.38 24.11 14.04
C PRO A 50 4.87 24.20 14.29
N GLU A 51 4.12 24.78 13.37
CA GLU A 51 2.67 24.88 13.41
C GLU A 51 1.97 23.50 13.44
N TRP A 52 2.58 22.49 12.87
CA TRP A 52 2.03 21.12 12.87
C TRP A 52 2.03 20.51 14.26
N LEU A 53 3.02 20.82 15.10
CA LEU A 53 3.01 20.36 16.48
C LEU A 53 1.90 21.01 17.29
N THR A 54 1.70 22.32 17.13
CA THR A 54 0.59 23.04 17.78
C THR A 54 -0.76 22.45 17.36
N GLU A 55 -0.92 22.14 16.08
CA GLU A 55 -2.10 21.48 15.54
C GLU A 55 -2.34 20.09 16.19
N LEU A 56 -1.31 19.26 16.28
CA LEU A 56 -1.37 17.93 16.89
C LEU A 56 -1.79 17.96 18.36
N GLU A 57 -1.30 18.92 19.11
CA GLU A 57 -1.64 19.05 20.54
C GLU A 57 -3.02 19.66 20.78
N SER A 58 -3.47 20.59 19.93
CA SER A 58 -4.79 21.22 20.03
C SER A 58 -5.90 20.36 19.42
N GLN A 59 -5.60 19.60 18.39
CA GLN A 59 -6.52 18.74 17.66
C GLN A 59 -5.88 17.36 17.44
N PRO A 60 -5.85 16.49 18.46
CA PRO A 60 -5.23 15.18 18.35
C PRO A 60 -5.87 14.32 17.23
N PRO A 61 -5.07 13.48 16.55
CA PRO A 61 -5.59 12.60 15.50
C PRO A 61 -6.72 11.69 15.99
N GLN A 62 -7.74 11.53 15.16
CA GLN A 62 -8.92 10.69 15.42
C GLN A 62 -9.00 9.53 14.41
N ALA A 63 -9.71 8.48 14.78
CA ALA A 63 -9.87 7.27 13.95
C ALA A 63 -10.60 7.54 12.61
N ASP A 64 -11.52 8.49 12.59
CA ASP A 64 -12.34 8.87 11.42
C ASP A 64 -11.79 10.09 10.65
N GLU A 65 -10.61 10.57 11.01
CA GLU A 65 -9.98 11.76 10.42
C GLU A 65 -9.80 11.66 8.89
N TRP A 66 -9.62 10.46 8.37
CA TRP A 66 -9.49 10.21 6.95
C TRP A 66 -10.68 10.73 6.13
N GLN A 67 -11.86 10.86 6.73
CA GLN A 67 -13.04 11.42 6.08
C GLN A 67 -12.86 12.88 5.67
N HIS A 68 -11.93 13.59 6.28
CA HIS A 68 -11.62 15.00 6.00
C HIS A 68 -10.49 15.20 4.97
N TYR A 69 -9.77 14.16 4.58
CA TYR A 69 -8.59 14.30 3.72
C TYR A 69 -8.89 14.95 2.38
N VAL A 70 -9.99 14.56 1.73
CA VAL A 70 -10.38 15.14 0.43
C VAL A 70 -10.64 16.63 0.56
N ALA A 71 -11.42 17.05 1.56
CA ALA A 71 -11.74 18.46 1.78
C ALA A 71 -10.49 19.28 2.13
N TRP A 72 -9.64 18.77 2.99
CA TRP A 72 -8.38 19.44 3.36
C TRP A 72 -7.42 19.59 2.18
N LEU A 73 -7.33 18.56 1.35
CA LEU A 73 -6.47 18.63 0.17
C LEU A 73 -7.04 19.59 -0.89
N GLN A 74 -8.36 19.58 -1.11
CA GLN A 74 -9.01 20.54 -2.00
C GLN A 74 -8.76 21.99 -1.58
N GLU A 75 -8.83 22.28 -0.28
CA GLU A 75 -8.49 23.60 0.27
C GLU A 75 -7.02 23.98 0.00
N ALA A 76 -6.09 23.05 0.19
CA ALA A 76 -4.68 23.26 -0.09
C ALA A 76 -4.40 23.53 -1.57
N LEU A 77 -5.21 22.96 -2.47
CA LEU A 77 -5.03 23.07 -3.92
C LEU A 77 -5.77 24.26 -4.56
N ILE A 78 -6.60 24.98 -3.80
CA ILE A 78 -7.51 26.00 -4.35
C ILE A 78 -6.79 27.11 -5.14
N ASN A 79 -5.58 27.49 -4.74
CA ASN A 79 -4.78 28.54 -5.36
C ASN A 79 -3.65 27.99 -6.27
N VAL A 80 -3.62 26.69 -6.50
CA VAL A 80 -2.62 26.07 -7.36
C VAL A 80 -2.97 26.32 -8.83
N SER A 81 -2.05 26.97 -9.57
CA SER A 81 -2.23 27.36 -10.96
C SER A 81 -1.33 26.62 -11.94
N ASP A 82 -0.25 25.99 -11.46
CA ASP A 82 0.72 25.27 -12.28
C ASP A 82 1.10 23.91 -11.67
N GLU A 83 1.77 23.08 -12.48
CA GLU A 83 2.17 21.73 -12.09
C GLU A 83 3.21 21.75 -10.96
N ALA A 84 4.11 22.71 -10.92
CA ALA A 84 5.08 22.86 -9.85
C ALA A 84 4.40 23.13 -8.48
N GLY A 85 3.37 23.98 -8.49
CA GLY A 85 2.53 24.24 -7.32
C GLY A 85 1.77 23.00 -6.86
N LEU A 86 1.22 22.23 -7.81
CA LEU A 86 0.57 20.95 -7.53
C LEU A 86 1.54 19.98 -6.84
N MET A 87 2.72 19.80 -7.41
CA MET A 87 3.75 18.90 -6.86
C MET A 87 4.13 19.29 -5.44
N ARG A 88 4.30 20.57 -5.18
CA ARG A 88 4.64 21.08 -3.84
C ARG A 88 3.52 20.84 -2.83
N GLU A 89 2.29 21.20 -3.15
CA GLU A 89 1.17 21.06 -2.22
C GLU A 89 0.82 19.60 -1.92
N LEU A 90 0.92 18.70 -2.91
CA LEU A 90 0.73 17.27 -2.68
C LEU A 90 1.78 16.71 -1.71
N ARG A 91 3.04 17.13 -1.84
CA ARG A 91 4.14 16.68 -0.97
C ARG A 91 4.02 17.18 0.45
N LEU A 92 3.67 18.45 0.61
CA LEU A 92 3.42 19.05 1.93
C LEU A 92 2.22 18.40 2.63
N PHE A 93 1.13 18.19 1.90
CA PHE A 93 -0.06 17.52 2.44
C PHE A 93 0.24 16.10 2.88
N ARG A 94 0.92 15.31 2.04
CA ARG A 94 1.36 13.96 2.41
C ARG A 94 2.15 13.99 3.71
N ARG A 95 3.16 14.83 3.79
CA ARG A 95 4.04 14.91 4.96
C ARG A 95 3.27 15.28 6.23
N ARG A 96 2.39 16.27 6.15
CA ARG A 96 1.55 16.69 7.29
C ARG A 96 0.68 15.54 7.79
N ILE A 97 -0.02 14.86 6.91
CA ILE A 97 -0.90 13.76 7.29
C ILE A 97 -0.10 12.54 7.78
N MET A 98 1.03 12.23 7.15
CA MET A 98 1.93 11.17 7.61
C MET A 98 2.45 11.43 9.03
N VAL A 99 2.74 12.67 9.37
CA VAL A 99 3.10 13.06 10.75
C VAL A 99 1.94 12.80 11.71
N ARG A 100 0.72 13.13 11.35
CA ARG A 100 -0.48 12.84 12.15
C ARG A 100 -0.68 11.34 12.36
N ILE A 101 -0.53 10.54 11.31
CA ILE A 101 -0.65 9.08 11.38
C ILE A 101 0.46 8.48 12.25
N ALA A 102 1.70 8.92 12.09
CA ALA A 102 2.82 8.48 12.93
C ALA A 102 2.60 8.82 14.41
N TRP A 103 2.06 10.00 14.69
CA TRP A 103 1.69 10.42 16.03
C TRP A 103 0.63 9.51 16.64
N ALA A 104 -0.46 9.28 15.92
CA ALA A 104 -1.54 8.42 16.37
C ALA A 104 -1.07 6.98 16.63
N GLN A 105 -0.23 6.45 15.76
CA GLN A 105 0.30 5.11 15.87
C GLN A 105 1.28 4.95 17.02
N THR A 106 2.23 5.85 17.16
CA THR A 106 3.24 5.80 18.23
C THR A 106 2.58 5.86 19.61
N LEU A 107 1.55 6.67 19.77
CA LEU A 107 0.79 6.82 21.03
C LEU A 107 -0.37 5.82 21.17
N ALA A 108 -0.57 4.94 20.20
CA ALA A 108 -1.69 4.00 20.16
C ALA A 108 -3.06 4.66 20.38
N LEU A 109 -3.28 5.83 19.78
CA LEU A 109 -4.55 6.57 19.88
C LEU A 109 -5.67 5.92 19.07
N VAL A 110 -5.33 5.14 18.06
CA VAL A 110 -6.25 4.44 17.15
C VAL A 110 -5.77 3.00 16.94
N THR A 111 -6.66 2.14 16.45
CA THR A 111 -6.32 0.74 16.15
C THR A 111 -5.39 0.64 14.95
N GLU A 112 -4.66 -0.47 14.83
CA GLU A 112 -3.82 -0.72 13.65
C GLU A 112 -4.65 -0.81 12.37
N GLU A 113 -5.85 -1.37 12.42
CA GLU A 113 -6.79 -1.39 11.29
C GLU A 113 -7.12 0.02 10.81
N SER A 114 -7.33 0.96 11.73
CA SER A 114 -7.53 2.37 11.41
C SER A 114 -6.30 3.00 10.77
N ILE A 115 -5.10 2.68 11.25
CA ILE A 115 -3.83 3.15 10.65
C ILE A 115 -3.71 2.70 9.19
N LEU A 116 -3.95 1.42 8.91
CA LEU A 116 -3.91 0.89 7.55
C LEU A 116 -4.92 1.58 6.62
N GLN A 117 -6.12 1.83 7.11
CA GLN A 117 -7.16 2.55 6.39
C GLN A 117 -6.76 4.00 6.11
N GLN A 118 -6.24 4.71 7.10
CA GLN A 118 -5.80 6.10 6.94
C GLN A 118 -4.65 6.21 5.93
N LEU A 119 -3.65 5.34 6.00
CA LEU A 119 -2.54 5.32 5.06
C LEU A 119 -3.01 5.07 3.62
N SER A 120 -3.91 4.12 3.44
CA SER A 120 -4.46 3.76 2.13
C SER A 120 -5.34 4.86 1.56
N TYR A 121 -6.17 5.46 2.38
CA TYR A 121 -7.06 6.53 1.96
C TYR A 121 -6.31 7.83 1.66
N LEU A 122 -5.23 8.11 2.39
CA LEU A 122 -4.32 9.21 2.07
C LEU A 122 -3.72 9.03 0.67
N ALA A 123 -3.21 7.85 0.36
CA ALA A 123 -2.66 7.56 -0.96
C ALA A 123 -3.70 7.72 -2.07
N GLU A 124 -4.89 7.16 -1.89
CA GLU A 124 -6.01 7.32 -2.83
C GLU A 124 -6.40 8.78 -3.03
N THR A 125 -6.50 9.55 -1.95
CA THR A 125 -6.82 10.98 -2.00
C THR A 125 -5.80 11.75 -2.82
N LEU A 126 -4.52 11.51 -2.61
CA LEU A 126 -3.42 12.17 -3.35
C LEU A 126 -3.40 11.77 -4.83
N ILE A 127 -3.59 10.48 -5.13
CA ILE A 127 -3.63 9.96 -6.50
C ILE A 127 -4.80 10.57 -7.28
N VAL A 128 -5.98 10.57 -6.70
CA VAL A 128 -7.19 11.09 -7.34
C VAL A 128 -7.11 12.59 -7.56
N ALA A 129 -6.63 13.34 -6.58
CA ALA A 129 -6.46 14.79 -6.72
C ALA A 129 -5.44 15.13 -7.83
N ALA A 130 -4.33 14.43 -7.89
CA ALA A 130 -3.33 14.60 -8.95
C ALA A 130 -3.90 14.25 -10.32
N ARG A 131 -4.62 13.13 -10.44
CA ARG A 131 -5.31 12.73 -11.68
C ARG A 131 -6.29 13.80 -12.16
N ASP A 132 -7.15 14.27 -11.30
CA ASP A 132 -8.22 15.20 -11.66
C ASP A 132 -7.64 16.57 -12.08
N TRP A 133 -6.66 17.06 -11.34
CA TRP A 133 -5.99 18.31 -11.69
C TRP A 133 -5.26 18.22 -13.06
N LEU A 134 -4.55 17.11 -13.29
CA LEU A 134 -3.84 16.87 -14.54
C LEU A 134 -4.79 16.63 -15.71
N TYR A 135 -5.90 15.94 -15.50
CA TYR A 135 -6.91 15.74 -16.52
C TYR A 135 -7.43 17.09 -17.06
N ASP A 136 -7.79 17.99 -16.16
CA ASP A 136 -8.25 19.33 -16.54
C ASP A 136 -7.15 20.13 -17.25
N ALA A 137 -5.91 20.08 -16.78
CA ALA A 137 -4.78 20.72 -17.40
C ALA A 137 -4.50 20.17 -18.80
N CYS A 138 -4.52 18.86 -18.96
CA CYS A 138 -4.33 18.19 -20.26
C CYS A 138 -5.47 18.50 -21.24
N CYS A 139 -6.70 18.57 -20.77
CA CYS A 139 -7.86 18.94 -21.59
C CYS A 139 -7.73 20.40 -22.11
N ARG A 140 -7.26 21.31 -21.28
CA ARG A 140 -7.01 22.69 -21.71
C ARG A 140 -5.88 22.78 -22.75
N GLU A 141 -4.86 21.95 -22.62
CA GLU A 141 -3.69 21.95 -23.51
C GLU A 141 -3.92 21.20 -24.82
N TRP A 142 -4.58 20.03 -24.76
CA TRP A 142 -4.68 19.10 -25.90
C TRP A 142 -6.12 18.87 -26.38
N GLY A 143 -7.11 19.40 -25.71
CA GLY A 143 -8.53 19.09 -25.93
C GLY A 143 -9.01 17.94 -25.07
N THR A 144 -10.32 17.75 -25.00
CA THR A 144 -10.96 16.72 -24.20
C THR A 144 -11.05 15.40 -24.98
N PRO A 145 -10.52 14.29 -24.47
CA PRO A 145 -10.63 12.99 -25.13
C PRO A 145 -12.09 12.55 -25.14
N CYS A 146 -12.61 12.21 -26.31
CA CYS A 146 -14.02 11.83 -26.49
C CYS A 146 -14.13 10.49 -27.22
N ASN A 147 -15.25 9.78 -26.97
CA ASN A 147 -15.62 8.62 -27.80
C ASN A 147 -16.29 9.03 -29.11
N ALA A 148 -16.74 8.08 -29.91
CA ALA A 148 -17.40 8.32 -31.18
C ALA A 148 -18.69 9.13 -31.07
N GLN A 149 -19.34 9.14 -29.92
CA GLN A 149 -20.55 9.91 -29.60
C GLN A 149 -20.26 11.31 -29.04
N GLY A 150 -19.01 11.68 -28.91
CA GLY A 150 -18.60 12.96 -28.36
C GLY A 150 -18.61 13.04 -26.83
N GLU A 151 -18.74 11.94 -26.15
CA GLU A 151 -18.71 11.86 -24.68
C GLU A 151 -17.29 11.84 -24.16
N ALA A 152 -16.99 12.68 -23.17
CA ALA A 152 -15.68 12.76 -22.54
C ALA A 152 -15.28 11.44 -21.87
N GLN A 153 -14.02 11.04 -22.11
CA GLN A 153 -13.46 9.80 -21.58
C GLN A 153 -12.57 10.09 -20.38
N PRO A 154 -12.70 9.33 -19.28
CA PRO A 154 -11.84 9.46 -18.10
C PRO A 154 -10.61 8.57 -18.18
N LEU A 155 -9.62 8.86 -17.33
CA LEU A 155 -8.57 7.91 -16.97
C LEU A 155 -8.99 7.16 -15.70
N LEU A 156 -9.04 5.83 -15.78
CA LEU A 156 -9.26 4.97 -14.62
C LEU A 156 -7.92 4.45 -14.10
N ILE A 157 -7.79 4.42 -12.78
CA ILE A 157 -6.59 3.95 -12.10
C ILE A 157 -6.98 2.79 -11.21
N LEU A 158 -6.32 1.64 -11.43
CA LEU A 158 -6.39 0.50 -10.53
C LEU A 158 -5.23 0.60 -9.52
N GLY A 159 -5.55 0.65 -8.24
CA GLY A 159 -4.60 0.44 -7.16
C GLY A 159 -4.45 -1.06 -6.91
N MET A 160 -3.21 -1.53 -6.95
CA MET A 160 -2.87 -2.94 -6.80
C MET A 160 -2.30 -3.24 -5.42
N GLY A 161 -2.11 -4.51 -5.11
CA GLY A 161 -1.48 -4.94 -3.87
C GLY A 161 -2.14 -4.38 -2.60
N LYS A 162 -1.34 -3.97 -1.64
CA LYS A 162 -1.84 -3.43 -0.36
C LYS A 162 -2.66 -2.14 -0.53
N LEU A 163 -2.32 -1.31 -1.52
CA LEU A 163 -3.12 -0.12 -1.84
C LEU A 163 -4.55 -0.50 -2.22
N GLY A 164 -4.70 -1.45 -3.13
CA GLY A 164 -6.02 -1.94 -3.55
C GLY A 164 -6.79 -2.60 -2.42
N GLY A 165 -6.11 -3.31 -1.52
CA GLY A 165 -6.69 -3.94 -0.34
C GLY A 165 -7.09 -2.99 0.78
N GLY A 166 -6.70 -1.72 0.71
CA GLY A 166 -6.90 -0.79 1.83
C GLY A 166 -5.97 -1.04 3.01
N GLU A 167 -4.79 -1.59 2.75
CA GLU A 167 -3.84 -2.12 3.74
C GLU A 167 -2.43 -1.57 3.55
N LEU A 168 -2.30 -0.36 2.98
CA LEU A 168 -1.00 0.23 2.65
C LEU A 168 -0.15 0.39 3.91
N ASN A 169 1.14 0.07 3.83
CA ASN A 169 2.07 0.32 4.91
C ASN A 169 2.56 1.78 4.90
N PHE A 170 3.20 2.19 6.00
CA PHE A 170 3.57 3.58 6.24
C PHE A 170 4.44 4.18 5.12
N SER A 171 5.53 3.52 4.76
CA SER A 171 6.40 3.95 3.66
C SER A 171 6.37 2.90 2.56
N SER A 172 5.50 3.07 1.59
CA SER A 172 5.26 2.10 0.52
C SER A 172 5.40 2.74 -0.84
N ASP A 173 5.87 1.95 -1.81
CA ASP A 173 5.61 2.21 -3.21
C ASP A 173 4.13 1.93 -3.51
N ILE A 174 3.63 2.48 -4.59
CA ILE A 174 2.26 2.21 -5.05
C ILE A 174 2.29 1.54 -6.42
N ASP A 175 1.60 0.42 -6.53
CA ASP A 175 1.46 -0.33 -7.77
C ASP A 175 0.17 0.08 -8.46
N LEU A 176 0.27 0.57 -9.70
CA LEU A 176 -0.86 1.12 -10.43
C LEU A 176 -0.97 0.48 -11.82
N ILE A 177 -2.22 0.39 -12.30
CA ILE A 177 -2.54 0.08 -13.70
C ILE A 177 -3.48 1.18 -14.21
N PHE A 178 -3.16 1.75 -15.38
CA PHE A 178 -3.95 2.81 -16.01
C PHE A 178 -4.76 2.26 -17.17
N ALA A 179 -6.03 2.64 -17.24
CA ALA A 179 -6.93 2.27 -18.32
C ALA A 179 -7.85 3.42 -18.74
N TRP A 180 -8.26 3.41 -20.00
CA TRP A 180 -9.23 4.35 -20.56
C TRP A 180 -10.29 3.60 -21.37
N PRO A 181 -11.58 4.08 -21.39
CA PRO A 181 -12.65 3.23 -21.86
C PRO A 181 -12.74 3.03 -23.38
N GLU A 182 -12.91 4.09 -24.17
CA GLU A 182 -13.32 3.99 -25.57
C GLU A 182 -12.43 4.80 -26.49
N HIS A 183 -12.20 4.27 -27.69
CA HIS A 183 -11.47 4.94 -28.74
C HIS A 183 -12.17 6.19 -29.24
N GLY A 184 -11.41 7.14 -29.70
CA GLY A 184 -11.84 8.42 -30.22
C GLY A 184 -10.68 9.41 -30.26
N CYS A 185 -11.03 10.67 -30.40
CA CYS A 185 -10.06 11.75 -30.53
C CYS A 185 -10.43 12.91 -29.61
N THR A 186 -9.44 13.76 -29.30
CA THR A 186 -9.67 14.97 -28.52
C THR A 186 -10.48 16.01 -29.30
N GLN A 187 -11.33 16.75 -28.58
CA GLN A 187 -12.13 17.85 -29.10
C GLN A 187 -11.77 19.16 -28.36
N GLY A 188 -11.75 20.25 -29.11
CA GLY A 188 -11.49 21.59 -28.56
C GLY A 188 -10.03 21.98 -28.40
N GLY A 189 -9.08 21.14 -28.79
CA GLY A 189 -7.66 21.44 -28.79
C GLY A 189 -7.17 22.05 -30.11
N ARG A 190 -5.95 22.58 -30.08
CA ARG A 190 -5.30 23.11 -31.32
C ARG A 190 -4.96 22.02 -32.32
N ARG A 191 -4.72 20.83 -31.86
CA ARG A 191 -4.33 19.66 -32.63
C ARG A 191 -5.09 18.46 -32.12
N GLU A 192 -5.70 17.71 -33.03
CA GLU A 192 -6.39 16.48 -32.68
C GLU A 192 -5.37 15.41 -32.31
N LEU A 193 -5.58 14.81 -31.11
CA LEU A 193 -4.86 13.63 -30.65
C LEU A 193 -5.85 12.48 -30.55
N ASP A 194 -5.41 11.26 -30.82
CA ASP A 194 -6.20 10.10 -30.45
C ASP A 194 -6.17 9.88 -28.92
N ASN A 195 -7.16 9.16 -28.40
CA ASN A 195 -7.29 8.95 -26.96
C ASN A 195 -6.08 8.20 -26.38
N ALA A 196 -5.48 7.27 -27.13
CA ALA A 196 -4.28 6.57 -26.69
C ALA A 196 -3.10 7.51 -26.47
N GLN A 197 -2.89 8.47 -27.38
CA GLN A 197 -1.85 9.50 -27.24
C GLN A 197 -2.13 10.42 -26.05
N PHE A 198 -3.38 10.88 -25.90
CA PHE A 198 -3.77 11.74 -24.80
C PHE A 198 -3.49 11.08 -23.44
N PHE A 199 -3.99 9.87 -23.24
CA PHE A 199 -3.87 9.18 -21.96
C PHE A 199 -2.44 8.70 -21.67
N THR A 200 -1.66 8.35 -22.68
CA THR A 200 -0.24 8.02 -22.50
C THR A 200 0.53 9.23 -21.99
N ARG A 201 0.33 10.41 -22.59
CA ARG A 201 0.96 11.66 -22.12
C ARG A 201 0.50 12.06 -20.73
N MET A 202 -0.80 11.96 -20.46
CA MET A 202 -1.35 12.24 -19.13
C MET A 202 -0.80 11.27 -18.09
N GLY A 203 -0.74 9.98 -18.39
CA GLY A 203 -0.17 8.96 -17.51
C GLY A 203 1.30 9.23 -17.16
N GLN A 204 2.10 9.62 -18.13
CA GLN A 204 3.50 10.00 -17.91
C GLN A 204 3.62 11.23 -16.98
N ARG A 205 2.78 12.24 -17.17
CA ARG A 205 2.74 13.42 -16.27
C ARG A 205 2.29 13.05 -14.87
N LEU A 206 1.30 12.18 -14.73
CA LEU A 206 0.82 11.72 -13.42
C LEU A 206 1.91 10.99 -12.63
N ILE A 207 2.63 10.09 -13.28
CA ILE A 207 3.78 9.40 -12.66
C ILE A 207 4.83 10.42 -12.22
N LYS A 208 5.17 11.37 -13.06
CA LYS A 208 6.14 12.43 -12.75
C LYS A 208 5.69 13.26 -11.53
N VAL A 209 4.43 13.67 -11.49
CA VAL A 209 3.86 14.47 -10.38
C VAL A 209 3.97 13.70 -9.06
N LEU A 210 3.72 12.40 -9.06
CA LEU A 210 3.74 11.58 -7.84
C LEU A 210 5.16 11.15 -7.43
N ASP A 211 6.00 10.79 -8.38
CA ASP A 211 7.25 10.05 -8.15
C ASP A 211 8.50 10.93 -8.12
N GLN A 212 8.53 12.03 -8.90
CA GLN A 212 9.76 12.80 -9.05
C GLN A 212 10.22 13.42 -7.73
N PRO A 213 11.48 13.14 -7.29
CA PRO A 213 12.03 13.81 -6.13
C PRO A 213 12.18 15.32 -6.36
N THR A 214 11.77 16.11 -5.37
CA THR A 214 11.94 17.57 -5.31
C THR A 214 12.56 17.95 -3.97
N GLN A 215 12.77 19.23 -3.72
CA GLN A 215 13.19 19.72 -2.41
C GLN A 215 12.22 19.32 -1.28
N ASP A 216 10.95 19.08 -1.62
CA ASP A 216 9.89 18.66 -0.67
C ASP A 216 9.73 17.12 -0.64
N GLY A 217 10.61 16.37 -1.27
CA GLY A 217 10.55 14.92 -1.40
C GLY A 217 9.73 14.45 -2.61
N PHE A 218 9.14 13.29 -2.51
CA PHE A 218 8.18 12.73 -3.47
C PHE A 218 6.85 12.43 -2.78
N VAL A 219 5.79 12.19 -3.55
CA VAL A 219 4.51 11.74 -2.98
C VAL A 219 4.56 10.24 -2.74
N TYR A 220 4.68 9.46 -3.80
CA TYR A 220 4.92 8.01 -3.78
C TYR A 220 5.78 7.63 -4.96
N ARG A 221 6.67 6.66 -4.79
CA ARG A 221 7.27 5.96 -5.92
C ARG A 221 6.19 5.10 -6.57
N VAL A 222 6.09 5.20 -7.90
CA VAL A 222 5.05 4.53 -8.69
C VAL A 222 5.63 3.35 -9.42
N ASP A 223 5.04 2.17 -9.23
CA ASP A 223 5.40 0.96 -9.95
C ASP A 223 4.28 0.60 -10.94
N MET A 224 4.64 0.51 -12.20
CA MET A 224 3.73 0.18 -13.31
C MET A 224 3.97 -1.22 -13.89
N ARG A 225 4.82 -2.05 -13.25
CA ARG A 225 5.23 -3.35 -13.80
C ARG A 225 4.13 -4.40 -13.81
N LEU A 226 3.09 -4.25 -12.99
CA LEU A 226 1.94 -5.16 -12.96
C LEU A 226 0.98 -4.98 -14.14
N ARG A 227 1.19 -3.95 -14.98
CA ARG A 227 0.36 -3.74 -16.17
C ARG A 227 0.58 -4.83 -17.22
N PRO A 228 -0.39 -5.06 -18.12
CA PRO A 228 -0.24 -6.00 -19.21
C PRO A 228 1.07 -5.81 -19.99
N PHE A 229 1.77 -6.93 -20.26
CA PHE A 229 3.10 -6.98 -20.87
C PHE A 229 4.23 -6.34 -20.05
N GLY A 230 3.97 -5.98 -18.79
CA GLY A 230 4.97 -5.39 -17.89
C GLY A 230 5.61 -4.13 -18.46
N GLU A 231 6.92 -3.98 -18.32
CA GLU A 231 7.66 -2.80 -18.83
C GLU A 231 7.65 -2.66 -20.34
N SER A 232 7.49 -3.76 -21.06
CA SER A 232 7.46 -3.75 -22.53
C SER A 232 6.12 -3.36 -23.11
N GLY A 233 5.06 -3.34 -22.31
CA GLY A 233 3.71 -2.98 -22.74
C GLY A 233 3.44 -1.48 -22.75
N PRO A 234 2.33 -1.06 -23.38
CA PRO A 234 1.93 0.33 -23.36
C PRO A 234 1.64 0.77 -21.90
N LEU A 235 1.95 2.04 -21.60
CA LEU A 235 1.77 2.58 -20.26
C LEU A 235 0.29 2.63 -19.85
N VAL A 236 -0.59 2.91 -20.80
CA VAL A 236 -2.03 3.02 -20.60
C VAL A 236 -2.74 2.18 -21.66
N LEU A 237 -3.74 1.37 -21.25
CA LEU A 237 -4.48 0.50 -22.15
C LEU A 237 -5.94 0.93 -22.26
N SER A 238 -6.51 0.75 -23.46
CA SER A 238 -7.97 0.81 -23.62
C SER A 238 -8.63 -0.39 -22.92
N PHE A 239 -9.91 -0.26 -22.58
CA PHE A 239 -10.67 -1.38 -22.00
C PHE A 239 -10.65 -2.61 -22.91
N ALA A 240 -10.81 -2.42 -24.22
CA ALA A 240 -10.76 -3.52 -25.17
C ALA A 240 -9.42 -4.26 -25.15
N ALA A 241 -8.30 -3.52 -25.16
CA ALA A 241 -6.97 -4.09 -25.10
C ALA A 241 -6.69 -4.81 -23.78
N LEU A 242 -7.19 -4.25 -22.68
CA LEU A 242 -7.08 -4.84 -21.35
C LEU A 242 -7.83 -6.17 -21.26
N GLU A 243 -9.08 -6.21 -21.75
CA GLU A 243 -9.92 -7.41 -21.78
C GLU A 243 -9.29 -8.51 -22.65
N ASP A 244 -8.86 -8.18 -23.85
CA ASP A 244 -8.18 -9.12 -24.77
C ASP A 244 -6.95 -9.74 -24.11
N TYR A 245 -6.13 -8.92 -23.46
CA TYR A 245 -4.93 -9.38 -22.78
C TYR A 245 -5.25 -10.40 -21.68
N TYR A 246 -6.18 -10.09 -20.78
CA TYR A 246 -6.51 -10.99 -19.67
C TYR A 246 -7.24 -12.25 -20.11
N GLN A 247 -8.01 -12.19 -21.17
CA GLN A 247 -8.68 -13.38 -21.74
C GLN A 247 -7.70 -14.32 -22.44
N GLU A 248 -6.76 -13.77 -23.20
CA GLU A 248 -5.89 -14.56 -24.07
C GLU A 248 -4.53 -14.91 -23.45
N GLN A 249 -3.97 -13.98 -22.66
CA GLN A 249 -2.60 -14.06 -22.17
C GLN A 249 -2.46 -13.92 -20.66
N GLY A 250 -3.56 -13.71 -19.95
CA GLY A 250 -3.55 -13.56 -18.49
C GLY A 250 -3.01 -14.80 -17.79
N ARG A 251 -2.02 -14.60 -16.93
CA ARG A 251 -1.31 -15.65 -16.20
C ARG A 251 -1.86 -15.81 -14.78
N ASP A 252 -1.53 -16.93 -14.13
CA ASP A 252 -2.01 -17.21 -12.77
C ASP A 252 -1.46 -16.18 -11.75
N TRP A 253 -0.23 -15.72 -11.90
CA TRP A 253 0.32 -14.69 -11.02
C TRP A 253 -0.38 -13.33 -11.21
N GLU A 254 -0.81 -12.99 -12.43
CA GLU A 254 -1.60 -11.78 -12.68
C GLU A 254 -3.00 -11.91 -12.07
N ARG A 255 -3.60 -13.10 -12.13
CA ARG A 255 -4.85 -13.38 -11.43
C ARG A 255 -4.71 -13.22 -9.93
N TYR A 256 -3.63 -13.74 -9.35
CA TYR A 256 -3.30 -13.56 -7.94
C TYR A 256 -3.18 -12.06 -7.57
N ALA A 257 -2.44 -11.29 -8.35
CA ALA A 257 -2.30 -9.84 -8.15
C ALA A 257 -3.64 -9.10 -8.28
N MET A 258 -4.49 -9.52 -9.25
CA MET A 258 -5.78 -8.87 -9.53
C MET A 258 -6.83 -9.07 -8.44
N VAL A 259 -6.67 -10.01 -7.53
CA VAL A 259 -7.55 -10.16 -6.36
C VAL A 259 -7.63 -8.85 -5.55
N LYS A 260 -6.52 -8.13 -5.45
CA LYS A 260 -6.40 -6.87 -4.71
C LYS A 260 -6.74 -5.62 -5.53
N ALA A 261 -6.93 -5.74 -6.84
CA ALA A 261 -7.15 -4.59 -7.70
C ALA A 261 -8.44 -3.83 -7.34
N ARG A 262 -8.30 -2.52 -7.08
CA ARG A 262 -9.41 -1.64 -6.77
C ARG A 262 -9.30 -0.33 -7.56
N ILE A 263 -10.41 0.13 -8.10
CA ILE A 263 -10.47 1.41 -8.81
C ILE A 263 -10.31 2.55 -7.79
N MET A 264 -9.36 3.44 -8.05
CA MET A 264 -9.12 4.62 -7.22
C MET A 264 -10.15 5.71 -7.53
N GLY A 265 -10.68 6.34 -6.50
CA GLY A 265 -11.69 7.39 -6.61
C GLY A 265 -13.11 6.86 -6.66
N ASP A 266 -13.99 7.57 -7.40
CA ASP A 266 -15.40 7.21 -7.49
C ASP A 266 -15.62 5.84 -8.12
N SER A 267 -16.08 4.92 -7.31
CA SER A 267 -16.32 3.54 -7.68
C SER A 267 -17.70 3.29 -8.32
N GLU A 268 -18.52 4.32 -8.52
CA GLU A 268 -19.93 4.20 -8.93
C GLU A 268 -20.23 4.81 -10.32
N GLY A 269 -19.27 4.90 -11.20
CA GLY A 269 -19.49 5.37 -12.57
C GLY A 269 -19.78 4.21 -13.54
N VAL A 270 -20.38 4.53 -14.71
CA VAL A 270 -20.63 3.57 -15.77
C VAL A 270 -19.34 2.83 -16.16
N TYR A 271 -18.26 3.55 -16.36
CA TYR A 271 -16.97 2.97 -16.76
C TYR A 271 -16.31 2.18 -15.63
N ALA A 272 -16.45 2.61 -14.37
CA ALA A 272 -15.97 1.84 -13.22
C ALA A 272 -16.70 0.49 -13.11
N ASN A 273 -18.02 0.48 -13.30
CA ASN A 273 -18.82 -0.75 -13.31
C ASN A 273 -18.45 -1.67 -14.47
N GLU A 274 -18.23 -1.12 -15.66
CA GLU A 274 -17.78 -1.85 -16.84
C GLU A 274 -16.40 -2.51 -16.61
N LEU A 275 -15.43 -1.77 -16.07
CA LEU A 275 -14.11 -2.29 -15.75
C LEU A 275 -14.17 -3.42 -14.72
N ARG A 276 -14.95 -3.27 -13.66
CA ARG A 276 -15.14 -4.34 -12.67
C ARG A 276 -15.78 -5.59 -13.27
N ALA A 277 -16.81 -5.42 -14.08
CA ALA A 277 -17.50 -6.53 -14.74
C ALA A 277 -16.58 -7.30 -15.71
N MET A 278 -15.66 -6.57 -16.36
CA MET A 278 -14.68 -7.12 -17.28
C MET A 278 -13.58 -7.93 -16.55
N LEU A 279 -13.10 -7.43 -15.41
CA LEU A 279 -12.00 -8.08 -14.67
C LEU A 279 -12.46 -9.27 -13.81
N ARG A 280 -13.67 -9.23 -13.30
CA ARG A 280 -14.18 -10.25 -12.37
C ARG A 280 -14.09 -11.70 -12.89
N PRO A 281 -14.49 -12.03 -14.13
CA PRO A 281 -14.41 -13.41 -14.65
C PRO A 281 -12.96 -13.90 -14.76
N PHE A 282 -12.01 -12.98 -14.99
CA PHE A 282 -10.60 -13.34 -15.01
C PHE A 282 -10.08 -13.73 -13.63
N VAL A 283 -10.44 -12.98 -12.61
CA VAL A 283 -9.95 -13.18 -11.23
C VAL A 283 -10.64 -14.36 -10.56
N PHE A 284 -11.98 -14.39 -10.57
CA PHE A 284 -12.80 -15.35 -9.84
C PHE A 284 -13.50 -16.31 -10.80
N ARG A 285 -12.79 -17.37 -11.18
CA ARG A 285 -13.32 -18.42 -12.06
C ARG A 285 -14.24 -19.35 -11.29
N ARG A 286 -15.38 -19.67 -11.89
CA ARG A 286 -16.36 -20.59 -11.30
C ARG A 286 -15.85 -22.02 -11.23
N TYR A 287 -15.03 -22.41 -12.20
CA TYR A 287 -14.40 -23.72 -12.28
C TYR A 287 -12.89 -23.53 -12.29
N ILE A 288 -12.22 -24.23 -11.40
CA ILE A 288 -10.77 -24.19 -11.26
C ILE A 288 -10.19 -25.37 -12.00
N ASP A 289 -9.27 -25.09 -12.89
CA ASP A 289 -8.45 -26.08 -13.54
C ASP A 289 -7.36 -26.60 -12.57
N PHE A 290 -6.99 -27.85 -12.71
CA PHE A 290 -5.90 -28.47 -11.95
C PHE A 290 -4.58 -27.67 -12.09
N SER A 291 -4.36 -27.01 -13.21
CA SER A 291 -3.20 -26.16 -13.47
C SER A 291 -3.07 -25.00 -12.45
N VAL A 292 -4.18 -24.42 -12.00
CA VAL A 292 -4.17 -23.32 -10.99
C VAL A 292 -3.66 -23.83 -9.64
N ILE A 293 -4.10 -25.02 -9.22
CA ILE A 293 -3.65 -25.63 -7.97
C ILE A 293 -2.15 -25.93 -8.05
N GLN A 294 -1.70 -26.43 -9.21
CA GLN A 294 -0.28 -26.67 -9.42
C GLN A 294 0.54 -25.38 -9.42
N SER A 295 0.06 -24.33 -10.06
CA SER A 295 0.71 -23.00 -10.03
C SER A 295 0.84 -22.45 -8.60
N LEU A 296 -0.18 -22.62 -7.75
CA LEU A 296 -0.14 -22.20 -6.35
C LEU A 296 0.87 -23.02 -5.53
N ARG A 297 0.95 -24.33 -5.77
CA ARG A 297 1.98 -25.18 -5.13
C ARG A 297 3.39 -24.78 -5.55
N ASN A 298 3.58 -24.50 -6.83
CA ASN A 298 4.85 -24.05 -7.37
C ASN A 298 5.25 -22.70 -6.75
N MET A 299 4.32 -21.78 -6.60
CA MET A 299 4.55 -20.50 -5.93
C MET A 299 4.97 -20.70 -4.47
N LYS A 300 4.31 -21.58 -3.71
CA LYS A 300 4.72 -21.93 -2.35
C LYS A 300 6.17 -22.43 -2.31
N GLY A 301 6.50 -23.35 -3.21
CA GLY A 301 7.86 -23.90 -3.30
C GLY A 301 8.92 -22.83 -3.56
N MET A 302 8.62 -21.86 -4.43
CA MET A 302 9.51 -20.73 -4.70
C MET A 302 9.68 -19.82 -3.49
N ILE A 303 8.60 -19.51 -2.78
CA ILE A 303 8.65 -18.73 -1.54
C ILE A 303 9.58 -19.38 -0.52
N ALA A 304 9.39 -20.66 -0.29
CA ALA A 304 10.19 -21.42 0.69
C ALA A 304 11.68 -21.47 0.31
N ARG A 305 12.00 -21.60 -0.98
CA ARG A 305 13.37 -21.59 -1.49
C ARG A 305 14.02 -20.21 -1.34
N GLU A 306 13.29 -19.15 -1.67
CA GLU A 306 13.82 -17.79 -1.58
C GLU A 306 14.12 -17.39 -0.14
N VAL A 307 13.24 -17.73 0.80
CA VAL A 307 13.47 -17.53 2.24
C VAL A 307 14.74 -18.22 2.69
N ARG A 308 14.97 -19.47 2.27
CA ARG A 308 16.19 -20.23 2.61
C ARG A 308 17.45 -19.63 1.97
N ARG A 309 17.35 -19.24 0.70
CA ARG A 309 18.51 -18.73 -0.07
C ARG A 309 19.02 -17.42 0.45
N ARG A 310 18.12 -16.49 0.84
CA ARG A 310 18.48 -15.15 1.29
C ARG A 310 18.74 -15.02 2.79
N GLY A 311 18.47 -16.05 3.57
CA GLY A 311 18.62 -15.98 5.02
C GLY A 311 17.78 -14.85 5.63
N LEU A 312 16.54 -14.68 5.18
CA LEU A 312 15.66 -13.56 5.54
C LEU A 312 15.08 -13.70 6.97
N THR A 313 15.91 -14.04 7.95
CA THR A 313 15.47 -14.24 9.34
C THR A 313 15.00 -12.96 10.02
N ASP A 314 15.57 -11.82 9.65
CA ASP A 314 15.27 -10.51 10.22
C ASP A 314 14.26 -9.71 9.40
N ASN A 315 13.70 -10.29 8.32
CA ASN A 315 12.70 -9.63 7.48
C ASN A 315 11.30 -10.10 7.84
N ILE A 316 10.50 -9.21 8.42
CA ILE A 316 9.14 -9.51 8.91
C ILE A 316 8.09 -9.65 7.80
N LYS A 317 8.38 -9.16 6.60
CA LYS A 317 7.50 -9.32 5.43
C LYS A 317 7.82 -10.61 4.69
N LEU A 318 9.07 -10.81 4.32
CA LEU A 318 9.54 -11.85 3.42
C LEU A 318 10.05 -13.10 4.12
N GLY A 319 10.34 -13.02 5.42
CA GLY A 319 10.81 -14.15 6.22
C GLY A 319 9.75 -15.23 6.43
N ALA A 320 10.18 -16.39 6.93
CA ALA A 320 9.28 -17.49 7.25
C ALA A 320 8.27 -17.11 8.33
N GLY A 321 6.98 -17.26 8.04
CA GLY A 321 5.89 -16.82 8.93
C GLY A 321 5.62 -15.32 8.87
N GLY A 322 6.17 -14.61 7.89
CA GLY A 322 5.99 -13.17 7.71
C GLY A 322 4.66 -12.78 7.07
N ILE A 323 4.51 -11.49 6.85
CA ILE A 323 3.26 -10.89 6.31
C ILE A 323 2.86 -11.54 4.98
N ARG A 324 3.80 -11.80 4.11
CA ARG A 324 3.57 -12.37 2.78
C ARG A 324 2.96 -13.76 2.82
N GLU A 325 3.34 -14.57 3.79
CA GLU A 325 2.77 -15.93 3.95
C GLU A 325 1.33 -15.86 4.43
N ILE A 326 0.98 -14.90 5.29
CA ILE A 326 -0.42 -14.66 5.70
C ILE A 326 -1.26 -14.23 4.50
N GLU A 327 -0.79 -13.30 3.71
CA GLU A 327 -1.45 -12.84 2.49
C GLU A 327 -1.67 -13.99 1.50
N PHE A 328 -0.67 -14.82 1.32
CA PHE A 328 -0.75 -16.00 0.46
C PHE A 328 -1.83 -16.98 0.92
N ILE A 329 -1.88 -17.31 2.21
CA ILE A 329 -2.90 -18.20 2.77
C ILE A 329 -4.31 -17.70 2.43
N VAL A 330 -4.58 -16.42 2.66
CA VAL A 330 -5.91 -15.84 2.40
C VAL A 330 -6.22 -15.80 0.91
N GLN A 331 -5.29 -15.38 0.06
CA GLN A 331 -5.52 -15.27 -1.38
C GLN A 331 -5.67 -16.63 -2.08
N VAL A 332 -5.05 -17.68 -1.57
CA VAL A 332 -5.28 -19.06 -2.05
C VAL A 332 -6.76 -19.45 -1.90
N PHE A 333 -7.37 -19.18 -0.76
CA PHE A 333 -8.81 -19.47 -0.57
C PHE A 333 -9.67 -18.61 -1.50
N GLN A 334 -9.33 -17.36 -1.70
CA GLN A 334 -10.05 -16.48 -2.62
C GLN A 334 -9.99 -16.98 -4.06
N LEU A 335 -8.83 -17.43 -4.52
CA LEU A 335 -8.67 -17.95 -5.88
C LEU A 335 -9.38 -19.30 -6.06
N ILE A 336 -9.34 -20.17 -5.06
CA ILE A 336 -9.92 -21.52 -5.16
C ILE A 336 -11.44 -21.51 -4.97
N ARG A 337 -11.96 -20.65 -4.10
CA ARG A 337 -13.38 -20.66 -3.72
C ARG A 337 -14.15 -19.40 -4.14
N GLY A 338 -13.48 -18.29 -4.42
CA GLY A 338 -14.11 -17.00 -4.68
C GLY A 338 -15.07 -16.99 -5.87
N GLY A 339 -14.88 -17.85 -6.86
CA GLY A 339 -15.80 -17.96 -8.00
C GLY A 339 -17.18 -18.54 -7.64
N ARG A 340 -17.25 -19.32 -6.57
CA ARG A 340 -18.50 -19.93 -6.06
C ARG A 340 -19.02 -19.24 -4.81
N GLU A 341 -18.16 -18.60 -4.06
CA GLU A 341 -18.45 -17.92 -2.80
C GLU A 341 -18.19 -16.41 -2.93
N PRO A 342 -19.18 -15.62 -3.36
CA PRO A 342 -19.00 -14.17 -3.55
C PRO A 342 -18.52 -13.42 -2.31
N SER A 343 -18.79 -13.94 -1.11
CA SER A 343 -18.31 -13.37 0.15
C SER A 343 -16.78 -13.38 0.29
N LEU A 344 -16.08 -14.24 -0.48
CA LEU A 344 -14.61 -14.28 -0.53
C LEU A 344 -14.01 -13.30 -1.55
N GLN A 345 -14.80 -12.49 -2.23
CA GLN A 345 -14.31 -11.56 -3.25
C GLN A 345 -13.93 -10.19 -2.69
N SER A 346 -13.80 -10.05 -1.38
CA SER A 346 -13.26 -8.85 -0.73
C SER A 346 -11.77 -8.69 -1.03
N ARG A 347 -11.30 -7.44 -1.06
CA ARG A 347 -9.89 -7.12 -1.28
C ARG A 347 -9.08 -7.03 0.01
N SER A 348 -9.76 -6.81 1.13
CA SER A 348 -9.12 -6.65 2.45
C SER A 348 -8.91 -8.00 3.12
N LEU A 349 -7.73 -8.22 3.69
CA LEU A 349 -7.32 -9.48 4.30
C LEU A 349 -8.16 -9.84 5.52
N LEU A 350 -8.31 -8.93 6.47
CA LEU A 350 -8.96 -9.24 7.74
C LEU A 350 -10.44 -9.61 7.60
N PRO A 351 -11.27 -8.87 6.84
CA PRO A 351 -12.63 -9.29 6.57
C PRO A 351 -12.72 -10.63 5.84
N THR A 352 -11.83 -10.87 4.87
CA THR A 352 -11.77 -12.15 4.15
C THR A 352 -11.40 -13.31 5.06
N LEU A 353 -10.47 -13.12 5.97
CA LEU A 353 -10.07 -14.12 6.96
C LEU A 353 -11.25 -14.52 7.86
N SER A 354 -12.07 -13.55 8.28
CA SER A 354 -13.30 -13.80 9.02
C SER A 354 -14.30 -14.65 8.24
N VAL A 355 -14.46 -14.39 6.94
CA VAL A 355 -15.32 -15.18 6.05
C VAL A 355 -14.77 -16.60 5.89
N ILE A 356 -13.47 -16.76 5.73
CA ILE A 356 -12.81 -18.08 5.63
C ILE A 356 -13.11 -18.92 6.87
N ALA A 357 -13.02 -18.33 8.06
CA ALA A 357 -13.39 -19.00 9.32
C ALA A 357 -14.87 -19.34 9.38
N ALA A 358 -15.77 -18.44 9.01
CA ALA A 358 -17.21 -18.65 9.00
C ALA A 358 -17.64 -19.77 8.02
N LEU A 359 -16.91 -19.94 6.93
CA LEU A 359 -17.11 -21.02 5.95
C LEU A 359 -16.44 -22.35 6.36
N HIS A 360 -15.82 -22.41 7.53
CA HIS A 360 -15.08 -23.57 8.05
C HIS A 360 -13.94 -24.06 7.13
N LEU A 361 -13.34 -23.17 6.37
CA LEU A 361 -12.19 -23.47 5.52
C LEU A 361 -10.88 -23.48 6.32
N LEU A 362 -10.84 -22.74 7.41
CA LEU A 362 -9.83 -22.80 8.48
C LEU A 362 -10.55 -22.96 9.82
N SER A 363 -9.87 -23.53 10.82
CA SER A 363 -10.39 -23.53 12.18
C SER A 363 -10.45 -22.10 12.72
N GLU A 364 -11.40 -21.84 13.63
CA GLU A 364 -11.49 -20.52 14.29
C GLU A 364 -10.19 -20.15 15.00
N ASN A 365 -9.53 -21.13 15.62
CA ASN A 365 -8.25 -20.92 16.30
C ASN A 365 -7.13 -20.51 15.33
N ASP A 366 -7.00 -21.18 14.18
CA ASP A 366 -6.00 -20.86 13.17
C ASP A 366 -6.26 -19.48 12.55
N ALA A 367 -7.51 -19.18 12.22
CA ALA A 367 -7.90 -17.86 11.72
C ALA A 367 -7.58 -16.75 12.74
N GLU A 368 -7.85 -16.94 14.01
CA GLU A 368 -7.53 -15.97 15.05
C GLU A 368 -6.02 -15.81 15.25
N GLN A 369 -5.24 -16.89 15.21
CA GLN A 369 -3.78 -16.80 15.25
C GLN A 369 -3.20 -16.02 14.06
N LEU A 370 -3.74 -16.23 12.86
CA LEU A 370 -3.33 -15.45 11.68
C LEU A 370 -3.71 -13.98 11.82
N ARG A 371 -4.90 -13.68 12.33
CA ARG A 371 -5.37 -12.30 12.56
C ARG A 371 -4.46 -11.55 13.53
N VAL A 372 -4.19 -12.15 14.68
CA VAL A 372 -3.35 -11.55 15.72
C VAL A 372 -1.91 -11.37 15.23
N ALA A 373 -1.35 -12.37 14.54
CA ALA A 373 -0.02 -12.28 13.95
C ALA A 373 0.05 -11.19 12.88
N TYR A 374 -0.95 -11.08 12.01
CA TYR A 374 -1.02 -10.06 10.97
C TYR A 374 -1.02 -8.65 11.56
N LEU A 375 -1.86 -8.39 12.53
CA LEU A 375 -1.93 -7.08 13.19
C LEU A 375 -0.64 -6.74 13.92
N PHE A 376 -0.02 -7.70 14.60
CA PHE A 376 1.27 -7.53 15.25
C PHE A 376 2.38 -7.17 14.24
N LEU A 377 2.51 -7.94 13.18
CA LEU A 377 3.51 -7.72 12.13
C LEU A 377 3.30 -6.39 11.41
N ARG A 378 2.06 -6.02 11.10
CA ARG A 378 1.74 -4.75 10.43
C ARG A 378 2.03 -3.56 11.32
N ARG A 379 1.73 -3.65 12.62
CA ARG A 379 2.09 -2.60 13.58
C ARG A 379 3.61 -2.44 13.68
N LEU A 380 4.33 -3.54 13.80
CA LEU A 380 5.80 -3.52 13.86
C LEU A 380 6.40 -2.92 12.58
N GLU A 381 5.92 -3.33 11.41
CA GLU A 381 6.34 -2.79 10.12
C GLU A 381 6.12 -1.28 10.03
N ASN A 382 4.93 -0.81 10.36
CA ASN A 382 4.58 0.60 10.27
C ASN A 382 5.35 1.46 11.27
N LEU A 383 5.54 0.99 12.48
CA LEU A 383 6.38 1.67 13.48
C LEU A 383 7.83 1.77 13.00
N LEU A 384 8.39 0.68 12.50
CA LEU A 384 9.75 0.65 11.94
C LEU A 384 9.92 1.67 10.80
N GLN A 385 8.98 1.70 9.86
CA GLN A 385 9.02 2.62 8.72
C GLN A 385 8.83 4.08 9.13
N SER A 386 8.05 4.35 10.17
CA SER A 386 7.78 5.71 10.64
C SER A 386 8.95 6.37 11.39
N ILE A 387 10.00 5.64 11.71
CA ILE A 387 11.20 6.22 12.33
C ILE A 387 11.84 7.25 11.37
N ASN A 388 12.01 6.90 10.10
CA ASN A 388 12.64 7.75 9.09
C ASN A 388 11.84 7.95 7.80
N ASP A 389 10.57 7.54 7.75
CA ASP A 389 9.80 7.44 6.49
C ASP A 389 10.57 6.66 5.43
N GLU A 390 11.01 5.46 5.79
CA GLU A 390 11.83 4.59 4.95
C GLU A 390 11.14 3.25 4.72
N GLN A 391 11.09 2.81 3.46
CA GLN A 391 10.53 1.50 3.11
C GLN A 391 11.50 0.39 3.52
N THR A 392 11.30 -0.14 4.71
CA THR A 392 12.08 -1.24 5.26
C THR A 392 11.20 -2.23 6.02
N GLN A 393 11.53 -3.51 5.94
CA GLN A 393 10.91 -4.60 6.71
C GLN A 393 11.95 -5.41 7.47
N THR A 394 13.20 -4.97 7.47
CA THR A 394 14.30 -5.62 8.19
C THR A 394 14.43 -5.05 9.59
N LEU A 395 14.47 -5.92 10.59
CA LEU A 395 14.66 -5.52 11.98
C LEU A 395 15.99 -4.77 12.17
N PRO A 396 16.00 -3.70 12.98
CA PRO A 396 17.19 -2.91 13.19
C PRO A 396 18.26 -3.68 13.99
N SER A 397 19.51 -3.34 13.74
CA SER A 397 20.67 -3.87 14.47
C SER A 397 21.18 -2.94 15.57
N ASP A 398 20.85 -1.65 15.52
CA ASP A 398 21.32 -0.63 16.47
C ASP A 398 20.45 -0.59 17.74
N GLU A 399 21.07 -0.23 18.84
CA GLU A 399 20.42 -0.19 20.16
C GLU A 399 19.27 0.82 20.23
N LEU A 400 19.44 2.00 19.63
CA LEU A 400 18.44 3.05 19.69
C LEU A 400 17.12 2.63 19.03
N ASN A 401 17.18 2.13 17.79
CA ASN A 401 15.98 1.72 17.07
C ASN A 401 15.32 0.48 17.69
N ARG A 402 16.12 -0.44 18.24
CA ARG A 402 15.60 -1.57 19.02
C ARG A 402 14.86 -1.10 20.28
N ALA A 403 15.41 -0.14 21.00
CA ALA A 403 14.76 0.44 22.18
C ALA A 403 13.48 1.18 21.80
N ARG A 404 13.47 1.93 20.69
CA ARG A 404 12.27 2.60 20.14
C ARG A 404 11.15 1.62 19.86
N LEU A 405 11.43 0.55 19.14
CA LEU A 405 10.43 -0.45 18.77
C LEU A 405 9.90 -1.22 19.99
N ALA A 406 10.77 -1.65 20.90
CA ALA A 406 10.35 -2.31 22.12
C ALA A 406 9.41 -1.42 22.94
N TRP A 407 9.78 -0.15 23.10
CA TRP A 407 8.94 0.81 23.81
C TRP A 407 7.58 1.01 23.12
N ALA A 408 7.56 1.26 21.82
CA ALA A 408 6.33 1.53 21.06
C ALA A 408 5.41 0.32 20.97
N MET A 409 5.96 -0.90 20.96
CA MET A 409 5.22 -2.17 20.95
C MET A 409 4.80 -2.67 22.33
N ASP A 410 5.05 -1.89 23.39
CA ASP A 410 4.71 -2.23 24.77
C ASP A 410 5.48 -3.42 25.36
N PHE A 411 6.74 -3.58 24.97
CA PHE A 411 7.64 -4.56 25.58
C PHE A 411 8.69 -3.87 26.45
N ALA A 412 9.12 -4.56 27.50
CA ALA A 412 10.12 -4.04 28.43
C ALA A 412 11.50 -3.90 27.76
N ASP A 413 11.82 -4.80 26.86
CA ASP A 413 13.11 -4.84 26.14
C ASP A 413 12.99 -5.53 24.78
N TRP A 414 14.06 -5.48 24.00
CA TRP A 414 14.15 -6.10 22.68
C TRP A 414 13.98 -7.63 22.71
N PRO A 415 14.58 -8.38 23.62
CA PRO A 415 14.36 -9.84 23.69
C PRO A 415 12.92 -10.24 23.89
N GLN A 416 12.14 -9.49 24.68
CA GLN A 416 10.71 -9.77 24.87
C GLN A 416 9.92 -9.51 23.59
N LEU A 417 10.22 -8.42 22.87
CA LEU A 417 9.62 -8.14 21.55
C LEU A 417 9.92 -9.26 20.56
N THR A 418 11.18 -9.65 20.43
CA THR A 418 11.59 -10.70 19.47
C THR A 418 11.05 -12.07 19.85
N GLY A 419 10.87 -12.35 21.13
CA GLY A 419 10.22 -13.57 21.61
C GLY A 419 8.73 -13.64 21.16
N ALA A 420 8.00 -12.56 21.32
CA ALA A 420 6.60 -12.46 20.84
C ALA A 420 6.52 -12.54 19.31
N LEU A 421 7.42 -11.87 18.60
CA LEU A 421 7.53 -11.92 17.14
C LEU A 421 7.75 -13.36 16.66
N THR A 422 8.70 -14.07 17.24
CA THR A 422 9.01 -15.46 16.89
C THR A 422 7.80 -16.37 17.12
N ALA A 423 7.06 -16.18 18.20
CA ALA A 423 5.84 -16.96 18.49
C ALA A 423 4.77 -16.74 17.40
N HIS A 424 4.53 -15.50 17.00
CA HIS A 424 3.58 -15.18 15.93
C HIS A 424 4.02 -15.78 14.58
N MET A 425 5.27 -15.61 14.20
CA MET A 425 5.80 -16.12 12.94
C MET A 425 5.81 -17.66 12.90
N THR A 426 6.06 -18.32 14.01
CA THR A 426 5.96 -19.79 14.12
C THR A 426 4.53 -20.28 13.90
N ASN A 427 3.52 -19.61 14.47
CA ASN A 427 2.13 -19.95 14.25
C ASN A 427 1.72 -19.80 12.78
N VAL A 428 2.12 -18.71 12.15
CA VAL A 428 1.85 -18.48 10.72
C VAL A 428 2.49 -19.57 9.86
N ARG A 429 3.75 -19.88 10.14
CA ARG A 429 4.49 -20.92 9.39
C ARG A 429 3.85 -22.29 9.50
N ARG A 430 3.36 -22.65 10.68
CA ARG A 430 2.62 -23.90 10.88
C ARG A 430 1.38 -23.96 9.99
N VAL A 431 0.52 -22.94 10.00
CA VAL A 431 -0.68 -22.89 9.16
C VAL A 431 -0.32 -22.92 7.67
N PHE A 432 0.69 -22.17 7.27
CA PHE A 432 1.17 -22.14 5.88
C PHE A 432 1.63 -23.53 5.40
N ASN A 433 2.36 -24.27 6.22
CA ASN A 433 2.83 -25.61 5.87
C ASN A 433 1.69 -26.65 5.84
N GLU A 434 0.77 -26.59 6.81
CA GLU A 434 -0.36 -27.52 6.88
C GLU A 434 -1.33 -27.36 5.70
N LEU A 435 -1.50 -26.13 5.20
CA LEU A 435 -2.49 -25.84 4.16
C LEU A 435 -2.14 -26.45 2.80
N ILE A 436 -0.86 -26.51 2.44
CA ILE A 436 -0.43 -26.86 1.08
C ILE A 436 0.43 -28.14 1.02
N GLY A 437 0.63 -28.83 2.16
CA GLY A 437 1.39 -30.09 2.26
C GLY A 437 2.91 -29.90 2.02
N ASP A 438 3.69 -30.85 2.51
CA ASP A 438 5.13 -30.94 2.30
C ASP A 438 5.41 -31.81 1.07
N ASP A 439 5.29 -31.28 -0.14
CA ASP A 439 5.84 -31.96 -1.32
C ASP A 439 7.20 -31.37 -1.68
N GLU A 440 8.24 -32.06 -1.23
CA GLU A 440 9.60 -31.94 -1.73
C GLU A 440 9.74 -32.63 -3.10
N SER A 441 9.02 -32.22 -4.12
CA SER A 441 9.31 -32.66 -5.48
C SER A 441 10.14 -31.61 -6.22
N GLU A 442 11.44 -31.83 -6.16
CA GLU A 442 12.42 -31.22 -7.06
C GLU A 442 12.18 -31.77 -8.46
N THR A 443 11.56 -31.08 -9.38
CA THR A 443 11.89 -31.13 -10.82
C THR A 443 10.84 -30.44 -11.68
N GLN A 444 11.33 -29.61 -12.57
CA GLN A 444 10.68 -28.84 -13.64
C GLN A 444 10.24 -27.45 -13.24
N GLU A 445 11.08 -26.42 -13.54
CA GLU A 445 10.51 -25.08 -13.49
C GLU A 445 11.49 -23.90 -13.56
N GLU A 446 12.34 -23.88 -14.59
CA GLU A 446 13.20 -22.69 -14.77
C GLU A 446 12.49 -21.50 -15.42
N SER A 447 11.40 -21.68 -16.17
CA SER A 447 10.79 -20.59 -16.95
C SER A 447 9.63 -19.85 -16.27
N LEU A 448 8.95 -20.48 -15.30
CA LEU A 448 7.90 -19.81 -14.49
C LEU A 448 8.47 -19.04 -13.30
N SER A 449 9.74 -19.27 -12.97
CA SER A 449 10.36 -18.76 -11.77
C SER A 449 10.67 -17.25 -11.80
N GLU A 450 10.92 -16.68 -12.96
CA GLU A 450 11.37 -15.28 -13.09
C GLU A 450 10.23 -14.29 -12.85
N GLN A 451 9.08 -14.52 -13.42
CA GLN A 451 7.91 -13.62 -13.31
C GLN A 451 7.27 -13.65 -11.91
N TRP A 452 7.20 -14.83 -11.29
CA TRP A 452 6.81 -14.94 -9.90
C TRP A 452 7.82 -14.30 -8.96
N ARG A 453 9.11 -14.34 -9.30
CA ARG A 453 10.15 -13.63 -8.53
C ARG A 453 9.98 -12.12 -8.60
N GLU A 454 9.72 -11.55 -9.77
CA GLU A 454 9.50 -10.11 -9.93
C GLU A 454 8.29 -9.64 -9.13
N LEU A 455 7.14 -10.31 -9.27
CA LEU A 455 5.96 -10.02 -8.47
C LEU A 455 6.25 -10.11 -6.97
N TRP A 456 7.09 -11.04 -6.59
CA TRP A 456 7.35 -11.38 -5.21
C TRP A 456 8.42 -10.51 -4.55
N GLN A 457 9.33 -9.98 -5.33
CA GLN A 457 10.44 -9.15 -4.83
C GLN A 457 10.08 -7.68 -4.69
N ASP A 458 9.25 -7.16 -5.58
CA ASP A 458 9.11 -5.73 -5.75
C ASP A 458 7.67 -5.20 -5.64
N ALA A 459 6.66 -5.99 -5.94
CA ALA A 459 5.29 -5.49 -6.11
C ALA A 459 4.33 -5.83 -4.94
N LEU A 460 4.72 -6.68 -4.01
CA LEU A 460 3.90 -7.05 -2.86
C LEU A 460 4.71 -6.98 -1.57
#